data_95a204f1aecffe81ede8105df95097e6
#
_entry.id   95a204f1aecffe81ede8105df95097e6
#
_cell.length_a   1.000
_cell.length_b   1.000
_cell.length_c   1.000
_cell.angle_alpha   90.00
_cell.angle_beta   90.00
_cell.angle_gamma   90.00
#
_symmetry.space_group_name_H-M   'P 1'
#
loop_
_entity.id
_entity.type
_entity.pdbx_description
1 polymer ?
#
loop_
_entity_poly.entity_id
_entity_poly.type
_entity_poly.pdbx_seq_one_letter_code
_entity_poly.pdbx_strand_id
1 'polypeptide(L)'
;LLETFEEKRQYLAWHLDYYGYVPGKNEYAVESLLTVGNGFLGLRGTTPEMTISDDHYPATYIAGLYNTAASEVAGQVVENEDFVNAPDNQHIALKIGDATDWLTISPDTLQQLHRQLNLKTGLFVAEMILKDSDNQQIKVTTKKIANMAQPNDYHLQYTFEPLNFSAPITLKTVTDGSVYNYNVARYR
;
A
#
# COMPACT_ATOMS: atom_id res chain seq x y z
N LEU A 1 21.73 0.25 -16.26
CA LEU A 1 22.23 1.57 -15.83
C LEU A 1 21.91 2.58 -16.93
N LEU A 2 21.36 3.75 -16.53
CA LEU A 2 21.13 4.86 -17.45
C LEU A 2 22.50 5.50 -17.76
N GLU A 3 22.89 5.49 -19.02
CA GLU A 3 24.24 5.88 -19.43
C GLU A 3 24.33 7.39 -19.77
N THR A 4 23.28 7.94 -20.36
CA THR A 4 23.26 9.32 -20.81
C THR A 4 22.49 10.26 -19.88
N PHE A 5 22.78 11.56 -19.96
CA PHE A 5 22.01 12.60 -19.25
C PHE A 5 20.55 12.63 -19.69
N GLU A 6 20.28 12.44 -20.98
CA GLU A 6 18.92 12.44 -21.52
C GLU A 6 18.10 11.25 -21.00
N GLU A 7 18.66 10.05 -20.92
CA GLU A 7 18.00 8.88 -20.34
C GLU A 7 17.66 9.10 -18.86
N LYS A 8 18.59 9.68 -18.08
CA LYS A 8 18.34 10.05 -16.68
C LYS A 8 17.23 11.08 -16.56
N ARG A 9 17.22 12.10 -17.43
CA ARG A 9 16.19 13.13 -17.44
C ARG A 9 14.81 12.54 -17.76
N GLN A 10 14.72 11.67 -18.75
CA GLN A 10 13.50 10.97 -19.13
C GLN A 10 13.02 10.04 -18.02
N TYR A 11 13.93 9.32 -17.38
CA TYR A 11 13.58 8.49 -16.24
C TYR A 11 12.97 9.33 -15.11
N LEU A 12 13.67 10.37 -14.66
CA LEU A 12 13.21 11.23 -13.56
C LEU A 12 11.90 11.97 -13.87
N ALA A 13 11.62 12.25 -15.13
CA ALA A 13 10.37 12.90 -15.54
C ALA A 13 9.14 12.00 -15.37
N TRP A 14 9.32 10.67 -15.34
CA TRP A 14 8.22 9.71 -15.35
C TRP A 14 8.20 8.77 -14.13
N HIS A 15 9.16 8.87 -13.23
CA HIS A 15 9.23 7.99 -12.07
C HIS A 15 9.28 8.79 -10.77
N LEU A 16 8.46 8.36 -9.82
CA LEU A 16 8.58 8.74 -8.42
C LEU A 16 9.21 7.57 -7.68
N ASP A 17 10.41 7.77 -7.16
CA ASP A 17 11.16 6.75 -6.42
C ASP A 17 11.30 7.14 -4.96
N TYR A 18 11.00 6.19 -4.07
CA TYR A 18 11.19 6.32 -2.63
C TYR A 18 12.00 5.15 -2.10
N TYR A 19 13.09 5.47 -1.44
CA TYR A 19 14.01 4.51 -0.83
C TYR A 19 13.96 4.58 0.68
N GLY A 20 13.97 3.42 1.33
CA GLY A 20 13.93 3.31 2.77
C GLY A 20 12.54 3.46 3.37
N TYR A 21 12.50 3.50 4.68
CA TYR A 21 11.30 3.51 5.50
C TYR A 21 11.48 4.43 6.70
N VAL A 22 10.54 5.35 6.88
CA VAL A 22 10.49 6.24 8.03
C VAL A 22 9.08 6.18 8.59
N PRO A 23 8.87 5.41 9.69
CA PRO A 23 7.55 5.22 10.27
C PRO A 23 6.90 6.55 10.68
N GLY A 24 5.57 6.57 10.70
CA GLY A 24 4.76 7.71 11.08
C GLY A 24 4.18 8.50 9.92
N LYS A 25 3.81 9.75 10.15
CA LYS A 25 3.08 10.60 9.19
C LYS A 25 3.78 10.80 7.84
N ASN A 26 5.09 10.64 7.76
CA ASN A 26 5.82 10.70 6.49
C ASN A 26 5.43 9.54 5.56
N GLU A 27 5.18 8.36 6.13
CA GLU A 27 4.71 7.21 5.34
C GLU A 27 3.34 7.48 4.72
N TYR A 28 2.42 8.11 5.44
CA TYR A 28 1.13 8.52 4.89
C TYR A 28 1.26 9.43 3.67
N ALA A 29 2.23 10.36 3.68
CA ALA A 29 2.49 11.24 2.54
C ALA A 29 3.04 10.45 1.34
N VAL A 30 4.00 9.55 1.58
CA VAL A 30 4.58 8.69 0.52
C VAL A 30 3.51 7.80 -0.10
N GLU A 31 2.69 7.14 0.73
CA GLU A 31 1.57 6.32 0.28
C GLU A 31 0.55 7.10 -0.58
N SER A 32 0.30 8.37 -0.22
CA SER A 32 -0.58 9.24 -1.00
C SER A 32 0.01 9.57 -2.37
N LEU A 33 1.31 9.91 -2.42
CA LEU A 33 2.00 10.27 -3.66
C LEU A 33 2.16 9.09 -4.63
N LEU A 34 2.22 7.87 -4.09
CA LEU A 34 2.34 6.64 -4.87
C LEU A 34 0.98 5.99 -5.18
N THR A 35 -0.12 6.70 -5.01
CA THR A 35 -1.48 6.22 -5.32
C THR A 35 -1.62 5.91 -6.81
N VAL A 36 -2.19 4.77 -7.14
CA VAL A 36 -2.61 4.41 -8.49
C VAL A 36 -4.12 4.54 -8.63
N GLY A 37 -4.58 4.95 -9.81
CA GLY A 37 -6.02 5.11 -10.04
C GLY A 37 -6.37 5.17 -11.53
N ASN A 38 -7.64 4.94 -11.86
CA ASN A 38 -8.18 4.94 -13.23
C ASN A 38 -9.41 5.86 -13.41
N GLY A 39 -9.67 6.74 -12.43
CA GLY A 39 -10.84 7.62 -12.41
C GLY A 39 -12.07 7.00 -11.75
N PHE A 40 -12.13 5.67 -11.55
CA PHE A 40 -13.16 4.97 -10.79
C PHE A 40 -12.61 4.37 -9.48
N LEU A 41 -11.50 3.67 -9.56
CA LEU A 41 -10.75 3.16 -8.40
C LEU A 41 -9.55 4.05 -8.11
N GLY A 42 -9.26 4.23 -6.81
CA GLY A 42 -8.03 4.79 -6.29
C GLY A 42 -7.47 3.89 -5.20
N LEU A 43 -6.21 3.48 -5.34
CA LEU A 43 -5.53 2.57 -4.42
C LEU A 43 -4.29 3.27 -3.89
N ARG A 44 -4.19 3.49 -2.58
CA ARG A 44 -2.99 4.11 -1.99
C ARG A 44 -1.74 3.27 -2.25
N GLY A 45 -0.60 3.93 -2.27
CA GLY A 45 0.70 3.33 -2.55
C GLY A 45 1.30 2.52 -1.39
N THR A 46 0.47 1.77 -0.68
CA THR A 46 0.88 0.79 0.34
C THR A 46 1.30 -0.52 -0.31
N THR A 47 2.11 -1.30 0.40
CA THR A 47 2.38 -2.70 0.05
C THR A 47 1.38 -3.63 0.76
N PRO A 48 1.18 -4.87 0.28
CA PRO A 48 0.19 -5.78 0.85
C PRO A 48 0.41 -6.15 2.32
N GLU A 49 1.63 -6.03 2.82
CA GLU A 49 1.98 -6.33 4.21
C GLU A 49 1.61 -5.21 5.19
N MET A 50 1.35 -4.01 4.66
CA MET A 50 0.99 -2.85 5.47
C MET A 50 -0.48 -2.94 5.87
N THR A 51 -0.75 -2.79 7.15
CA THR A 51 -2.11 -2.72 7.72
C THR A 51 -2.33 -1.34 8.33
N ILE A 52 -3.60 -0.95 8.51
CA ILE A 52 -3.93 0.33 9.14
C ILE A 52 -3.29 0.44 10.52
N SER A 53 -2.50 1.47 10.73
CA SER A 53 -1.77 1.76 11.97
C SER A 53 -1.43 3.25 12.04
N ASP A 54 -0.65 3.65 13.05
CA ASP A 54 -0.11 5.02 13.13
C ASP A 54 0.94 5.31 12.03
N ASP A 55 1.47 4.26 11.40
CA ASP A 55 2.52 4.36 10.38
C ASP A 55 1.96 4.16 8.96
N HIS A 56 0.86 3.41 8.79
CA HIS A 56 0.32 3.02 7.49
C HIS A 56 -1.18 3.25 7.39
N TYR A 57 -1.60 3.67 6.22
CA TYR A 57 -3.00 3.87 5.91
C TYR A 57 -3.37 3.28 4.54
N PRO A 58 -3.43 1.93 4.41
CA PRO A 58 -4.01 1.30 3.24
C PRO A 58 -5.42 1.82 2.99
N ALA A 59 -5.70 2.22 1.77
CA ALA A 59 -7.03 2.66 1.42
C ALA A 59 -7.37 2.36 -0.04
N THR A 60 -8.63 2.00 -0.23
CA THR A 60 -9.28 1.83 -1.53
C THR A 60 -10.43 2.79 -1.62
N TYR A 61 -10.44 3.63 -2.65
CA TYR A 61 -11.49 4.59 -2.93
C TYR A 61 -12.24 4.21 -4.19
N ILE A 62 -13.57 4.34 -4.14
CA ILE A 62 -14.46 4.03 -5.28
C ILE A 62 -15.24 5.30 -5.62
N ALA A 63 -15.18 5.74 -6.87
CA ALA A 63 -15.92 6.92 -7.32
C ALA A 63 -17.42 6.74 -7.09
N GLY A 64 -18.04 7.72 -6.44
CA GLY A 64 -19.46 7.68 -6.08
C GLY A 64 -19.78 6.90 -4.79
N LEU A 65 -18.77 6.38 -4.09
CA LEU A 65 -18.98 5.75 -2.78
C LEU A 65 -18.82 6.78 -1.67
N TYR A 66 -19.95 7.19 -1.11
CA TYR A 66 -20.02 8.16 -0.02
C TYR A 66 -20.79 7.57 1.15
N ASN A 67 -20.56 8.10 2.34
CA ASN A 67 -21.36 7.83 3.52
C ASN A 67 -21.79 9.14 4.17
N THR A 68 -22.97 9.16 4.75
CA THR A 68 -23.51 10.33 5.45
C THR A 68 -23.40 10.16 6.96
N ALA A 69 -23.02 11.24 7.64
CA ALA A 69 -23.04 11.29 9.10
C ALA A 69 -23.61 12.61 9.57
N ALA A 70 -24.50 12.53 10.57
CA ALA A 70 -25.02 13.68 11.24
C ALA A 70 -24.04 14.19 12.31
N SER A 71 -23.81 15.49 12.33
CA SER A 71 -23.02 16.18 13.38
C SER A 71 -23.84 17.34 13.94
N GLU A 72 -23.73 17.59 15.23
CA GLU A 72 -24.37 18.73 15.86
C GLU A 72 -23.37 19.91 15.88
N VAL A 73 -23.75 21.01 15.26
CA VAL A 73 -22.96 22.23 15.20
C VAL A 73 -23.83 23.38 15.70
N ALA A 74 -23.45 24.00 16.81
CA ALA A 74 -24.19 25.11 17.43
C ALA A 74 -25.67 24.81 17.68
N GLY A 75 -26.01 23.58 18.10
CA GLY A 75 -27.38 23.14 18.39
C GLY A 75 -28.22 22.79 17.15
N GLN A 76 -27.61 22.75 15.96
CA GLN A 76 -28.25 22.32 14.75
C GLN A 76 -27.63 21.01 14.23
N VAL A 77 -28.48 20.08 13.81
CA VAL A 77 -28.02 18.84 13.17
C VAL A 77 -27.69 19.15 11.71
N VAL A 78 -26.43 18.89 11.34
CA VAL A 78 -25.94 19.03 9.97
C VAL A 78 -25.57 17.63 9.46
N GLU A 79 -26.16 17.24 8.36
CA GLU A 79 -25.73 16.03 7.63
C GLU A 79 -24.57 16.36 6.70
N ASN A 80 -23.51 15.57 6.79
CA ASN A 80 -22.35 15.68 5.92
C ASN A 80 -22.20 14.38 5.14
N GLU A 81 -21.93 14.51 3.86
CA GLU A 81 -21.58 13.42 2.97
C GLU A 81 -20.07 13.42 2.73
N ASP A 82 -19.42 12.31 3.07
CA ASP A 82 -17.97 12.19 2.94
C ASP A 82 -17.58 11.00 2.05
N PHE A 83 -16.53 11.19 1.28
CA PHE A 83 -15.89 10.13 0.50
C PHE A 83 -15.20 9.15 1.46
N VAL A 84 -15.50 7.87 1.35
CA VAL A 84 -15.09 6.87 2.35
C VAL A 84 -14.10 5.85 1.82
N ASN A 85 -13.29 5.31 2.72
CA ASN A 85 -12.45 4.16 2.46
C ASN A 85 -13.31 2.91 2.33
N ALA A 86 -13.15 2.18 1.22
CA ALA A 86 -13.77 0.88 1.00
C ALA A 86 -12.96 -0.23 1.71
N PRO A 87 -13.55 -1.43 1.94
CA PRO A 87 -12.82 -2.55 2.51
C PRO A 87 -11.50 -2.83 1.78
N ASP A 88 -10.43 -3.04 2.56
CA ASP A 88 -9.12 -3.36 2.02
C ASP A 88 -9.07 -4.83 1.58
N ASN A 89 -8.87 -5.05 0.30
CA ASN A 89 -8.71 -6.36 -0.32
C ASN A 89 -7.31 -6.58 -0.91
N GLN A 90 -6.34 -5.72 -0.56
CA GLN A 90 -4.96 -5.79 -1.00
C GLN A 90 -4.07 -6.52 0.01
N HIS A 91 -4.56 -6.74 1.25
CA HIS A 91 -3.74 -7.27 2.33
C HIS A 91 -3.31 -8.72 2.11
N ILE A 92 -1.99 -8.95 2.16
CA ILE A 92 -1.34 -10.26 2.13
C ILE A 92 -0.38 -10.34 3.31
N ALA A 93 -0.60 -11.30 4.20
CA ALA A 93 0.33 -11.65 5.26
C ALA A 93 1.16 -12.86 4.86
N LEU A 94 2.43 -12.85 5.24
CA LEU A 94 3.42 -13.90 4.93
C LEU A 94 4.08 -14.37 6.20
N LYS A 95 4.36 -15.67 6.31
CA LYS A 95 5.23 -16.24 7.34
C LYS A 95 6.11 -17.36 6.78
N ILE A 96 7.26 -17.58 7.38
CA ILE A 96 8.28 -18.53 6.94
C ILE A 96 8.28 -19.74 7.90
N GLY A 97 8.29 -20.94 7.35
CA GLY A 97 8.35 -22.19 8.11
C GLY A 97 7.21 -22.32 9.12
N ASP A 98 7.57 -22.74 10.32
CA ASP A 98 6.66 -22.94 11.46
C ASP A 98 6.55 -21.68 12.35
N ALA A 99 6.93 -20.50 11.85
CA ALA A 99 6.83 -19.25 12.59
C ALA A 99 5.39 -19.04 13.09
N THR A 100 5.26 -18.62 14.37
CA THR A 100 3.97 -18.34 14.98
C THR A 100 3.38 -17.04 14.41
N ASP A 101 4.24 -16.03 14.22
CA ASP A 101 3.83 -14.69 13.86
C ASP A 101 3.97 -14.43 12.35
N TRP A 102 3.13 -13.56 11.85
CA TRP A 102 3.22 -13.05 10.49
C TRP A 102 4.34 -12.02 10.40
N LEU A 103 5.09 -12.02 9.30
CA LEU A 103 6.03 -10.93 9.02
C LEU A 103 5.28 -9.61 8.84
N THR A 104 5.69 -8.63 9.61
CA THR A 104 5.17 -7.26 9.56
C THR A 104 6.28 -6.30 9.13
N ILE A 105 5.91 -5.16 8.60
CA ILE A 105 6.88 -4.10 8.29
C ILE A 105 7.17 -3.30 9.55
N SER A 106 8.43 -3.34 9.97
CA SER A 106 8.96 -2.59 11.10
C SER A 106 10.44 -2.30 10.88
N PRO A 107 11.06 -1.37 11.63
CA PRO A 107 12.50 -1.14 11.56
C PRO A 107 13.35 -2.39 11.83
N ASP A 108 12.84 -3.35 12.61
CA ASP A 108 13.57 -4.58 12.95
C ASP A 108 13.50 -5.65 11.86
N THR A 109 12.39 -5.73 11.15
CA THR A 109 12.12 -6.75 10.12
C THR A 109 12.51 -6.28 8.72
N LEU A 110 12.36 -4.99 8.43
CA LEU A 110 12.60 -4.43 7.11
C LEU A 110 14.09 -4.09 6.92
N GLN A 111 14.74 -4.75 5.98
CA GLN A 111 16.16 -4.52 5.65
C GLN A 111 16.32 -3.52 4.50
N GLN A 112 15.46 -3.59 3.52
CA GLN A 112 15.46 -2.71 2.35
C GLN A 112 14.02 -2.47 1.89
N LEU A 113 13.74 -1.27 1.41
CA LEU A 113 12.49 -0.92 0.74
C LEU A 113 12.77 0.08 -0.37
N HIS A 114 12.32 -0.24 -1.56
CA HIS A 114 12.23 0.66 -2.70
C HIS A 114 10.81 0.63 -3.24
N ARG A 115 10.20 1.79 -3.38
CA ARG A 115 8.86 1.96 -3.95
C ARG A 115 8.95 2.92 -5.12
N GLN A 116 8.28 2.60 -6.20
CA GLN A 116 8.29 3.39 -7.42
C GLN A 116 6.88 3.48 -8.01
N LEU A 117 6.53 4.65 -8.49
CA LEU A 117 5.40 4.85 -9.36
C LEU A 117 5.88 5.34 -10.73
N ASN A 118 5.58 4.58 -11.77
CA ASN A 118 5.80 4.99 -13.15
C ASN A 118 4.56 5.76 -13.64
N LEU A 119 4.68 7.08 -13.76
CA LEU A 119 3.59 7.98 -14.13
C LEU A 119 3.13 7.79 -15.59
N LYS A 120 4.00 7.24 -16.45
CA LYS A 120 3.67 6.99 -17.86
C LYS A 120 2.77 5.77 -18.04
N THR A 121 2.93 4.76 -17.17
CA THR A 121 2.21 3.48 -17.28
C THR A 121 1.17 3.30 -16.17
N GLY A 122 1.21 4.11 -15.12
CA GLY A 122 0.38 3.94 -13.93
C GLY A 122 0.76 2.73 -13.08
N LEU A 123 1.96 2.16 -13.30
CA LEU A 123 2.43 0.97 -12.57
C LEU A 123 3.14 1.37 -11.28
N PHE A 124 2.63 0.90 -10.16
CA PHE A 124 3.34 0.90 -8.87
C PHE A 124 4.15 -0.38 -8.73
N VAL A 125 5.38 -0.25 -8.28
CA VAL A 125 6.28 -1.37 -7.94
C VAL A 125 6.87 -1.12 -6.57
N ALA A 126 6.85 -2.14 -5.71
CA ALA A 126 7.58 -2.14 -4.45
C ALA A 126 8.48 -3.37 -4.37
N GLU A 127 9.73 -3.15 -4.02
CA GLU A 127 10.70 -4.22 -3.74
C GLU A 127 11.20 -4.05 -2.32
N MET A 128 11.14 -5.11 -1.54
CA MET A 128 11.63 -5.11 -0.16
C MET A 128 12.36 -6.39 0.19
N ILE A 129 13.24 -6.31 1.18
CA ILE A 129 13.83 -7.45 1.85
C ILE A 129 13.34 -7.44 3.29
N LEU A 130 12.65 -8.48 3.68
CA LEU A 130 12.18 -8.72 5.03
C LEU A 130 13.03 -9.80 5.69
N LYS A 131 13.21 -9.67 7.01
CA LYS A 131 13.95 -10.61 7.85
C LYS A 131 13.07 -10.99 9.03
N ASP A 132 12.98 -12.29 9.33
CA ASP A 132 12.30 -12.78 10.52
C ASP A 132 13.22 -12.83 11.75
N SER A 133 12.70 -13.36 12.88
CA SER A 133 13.44 -13.54 14.13
C SER A 133 14.62 -14.52 14.03
N ASP A 134 14.57 -15.46 13.10
CA ASP A 134 15.60 -16.47 12.86
C ASP A 134 16.65 -16.02 11.83
N ASN A 135 16.62 -14.73 11.45
CA ASN A 135 17.45 -14.14 10.40
C ASN A 135 17.24 -14.74 9.00
N GLN A 136 16.10 -15.38 8.75
CA GLN A 136 15.72 -15.80 7.42
C GLN A 136 15.27 -14.59 6.63
N GLN A 137 15.80 -14.44 5.42
CA GLN A 137 15.56 -13.27 4.56
C GLN A 137 14.76 -13.66 3.33
N ILE A 138 13.78 -12.84 3.02
CA ILE A 138 12.92 -13.01 1.85
C ILE A 138 12.81 -11.69 1.09
N LYS A 139 13.05 -11.74 -0.22
CA LYS A 139 12.75 -10.61 -1.11
C LYS A 139 11.29 -10.71 -1.54
N VAL A 140 10.57 -9.61 -1.40
CA VAL A 140 9.19 -9.47 -1.88
C VAL A 140 9.14 -8.39 -2.94
N THR A 141 8.45 -8.68 -4.04
CA THR A 141 8.17 -7.72 -5.10
C THR A 141 6.67 -7.66 -5.33
N THR A 142 6.10 -6.47 -5.13
CA THR A 142 4.70 -6.16 -5.42
C THR A 142 4.60 -5.29 -6.65
N LYS A 143 3.70 -5.63 -7.57
CA LYS A 143 3.30 -4.75 -8.68
C LYS A 143 1.81 -4.52 -8.60
N LYS A 144 1.37 -3.26 -8.75
CA LYS A 144 -0.03 -2.89 -8.67
C LYS A 144 -0.38 -1.89 -9.77
N ILE A 145 -1.53 -2.10 -10.41
CA ILE A 145 -2.05 -1.21 -11.45
C ILE A 145 -3.58 -1.21 -11.42
N ALA A 146 -4.20 -0.04 -11.52
CA ALA A 146 -5.63 0.08 -11.77
C ALA A 146 -5.92 -0.12 -13.27
N ASN A 147 -6.90 -0.98 -13.60
CA ASN A 147 -7.20 -1.33 -14.99
C ASN A 147 -7.93 -0.16 -15.68
N MET A 148 -7.34 0.36 -16.76
CA MET A 148 -7.94 1.46 -17.53
C MET A 148 -9.07 1.02 -18.47
N ALA A 149 -9.09 -0.25 -18.87
CA ALA A 149 -10.12 -0.79 -19.77
C ALA A 149 -11.35 -1.32 -19.01
N GLN A 150 -11.16 -1.77 -17.79
CA GLN A 150 -12.21 -2.24 -16.89
C GLN A 150 -12.10 -1.49 -15.56
N PRO A 151 -12.81 -0.39 -15.38
CA PRO A 151 -12.57 0.54 -14.30
C PRO A 151 -12.84 -0.03 -12.90
N ASN A 152 -13.60 -1.11 -12.80
CA ASN A 152 -13.89 -1.80 -11.54
C ASN A 152 -12.78 -2.74 -11.09
N ASP A 153 -11.75 -2.94 -11.92
CA ASP A 153 -10.70 -3.93 -11.67
C ASP A 153 -9.36 -3.26 -11.38
N TYR A 154 -8.58 -3.89 -10.55
CA TYR A 154 -7.15 -3.65 -10.41
C TYR A 154 -6.41 -4.97 -10.40
N HIS A 155 -5.13 -4.95 -10.71
CA HIS A 155 -4.26 -6.11 -10.69
C HIS A 155 -3.14 -5.91 -9.68
N LEU A 156 -2.93 -6.93 -8.86
CA LEU A 156 -1.85 -7.00 -7.90
C LEU A 156 -1.09 -8.30 -8.14
N GLN A 157 0.21 -8.17 -8.47
CA GLN A 157 1.13 -9.30 -8.56
C GLN A 157 2.02 -9.29 -7.33
N TYR A 158 2.08 -10.42 -6.65
CA TYR A 158 2.91 -10.63 -5.47
C TYR A 158 3.92 -11.74 -5.75
N THR A 159 5.21 -11.40 -5.69
CA THR A 159 6.31 -12.33 -5.94
C THR A 159 7.23 -12.35 -4.73
N PHE A 160 7.67 -13.53 -4.32
CA PHE A 160 8.60 -13.67 -3.22
C PHE A 160 9.73 -14.63 -3.57
N GLU A 161 10.92 -14.36 -3.05
CA GLU A 161 12.16 -15.12 -3.29
C GLU A 161 12.88 -15.32 -1.96
N PRO A 162 13.02 -16.58 -1.47
CA PRO A 162 13.88 -16.89 -0.33
C PRO A 162 15.35 -16.59 -0.66
N LEU A 163 16.06 -15.86 0.21
CA LEU A 163 17.44 -15.46 -0.04
C LEU A 163 18.45 -16.37 0.65
N ASN A 164 18.16 -16.86 1.86
CA ASN A 164 19.13 -17.60 2.68
C ASN A 164 18.54 -18.82 3.42
N PHE A 165 17.34 -19.27 3.04
CA PHE A 165 16.67 -20.38 3.69
C PHE A 165 15.97 -21.30 2.68
N SER A 166 15.57 -22.49 3.15
CA SER A 166 14.71 -23.42 2.44
C SER A 166 13.67 -23.95 3.43
N ALA A 167 12.50 -23.32 3.42
CA ALA A 167 11.36 -23.65 4.30
C ALA A 167 10.05 -23.38 3.59
N PRO A 168 8.93 -23.99 3.99
CA PRO A 168 7.61 -23.63 3.50
C PRO A 168 7.29 -22.16 3.75
N ILE A 169 6.56 -21.54 2.83
CA ILE A 169 6.05 -20.17 3.00
C ILE A 169 4.53 -20.25 3.05
N THR A 170 3.94 -19.65 4.08
CA THR A 170 2.49 -19.55 4.22
C THR A 170 2.07 -18.14 3.87
N LEU A 171 1.10 -18.02 2.95
CA LEU A 171 0.45 -16.77 2.59
C LEU A 171 -0.99 -16.76 3.10
N LYS A 172 -1.45 -15.60 3.58
CA LYS A 172 -2.84 -15.34 3.92
C LYS A 172 -3.29 -14.07 3.20
N THR A 173 -4.30 -14.17 2.36
CA THR A 173 -4.98 -13.02 1.77
C THR A 173 -6.20 -12.66 2.62
N VAL A 174 -6.44 -11.38 2.79
CA VAL A 174 -7.52 -10.88 3.65
C VAL A 174 -8.29 -9.81 2.91
N THR A 175 -9.63 -9.84 3.03
CA THR A 175 -10.47 -8.68 2.79
C THR A 175 -10.83 -8.11 4.15
N ASP A 176 -10.28 -6.95 4.48
CA ASP A 176 -10.47 -6.30 5.79
C ASP A 176 -11.54 -5.21 5.68
N GLY A 177 -12.66 -5.41 6.37
CA GLY A 177 -13.72 -4.44 6.49
C GLY A 177 -13.54 -3.47 7.67
N SER A 178 -12.52 -3.66 8.51
CA SER A 178 -12.23 -2.80 9.66
C SER A 178 -11.49 -1.51 9.25
N VAL A 179 -11.91 -0.91 8.15
CA VAL A 179 -11.34 0.32 7.60
C VAL A 179 -12.01 1.55 8.20
N TYR A 180 -11.29 2.67 8.27
CA TYR A 180 -11.83 3.94 8.73
C TYR A 180 -11.33 5.11 7.86
N ASN A 181 -11.92 6.28 8.04
CA ASN A 181 -11.48 7.50 7.39
C ASN A 181 -10.58 8.32 8.32
N TYR A 182 -9.32 8.42 7.99
CA TYR A 182 -8.27 9.00 8.85
C TYR A 182 -8.62 10.38 9.41
N ASN A 183 -9.14 11.28 8.60
CA ASN A 183 -9.41 12.67 8.99
C ASN A 183 -10.87 12.93 9.42
N VAL A 184 -11.69 11.91 9.53
CA VAL A 184 -13.13 12.04 9.81
C VAL A 184 -13.49 11.20 11.01
N ALA A 185 -13.35 11.79 12.21
CA ALA A 185 -13.53 11.08 13.49
C ALA A 185 -14.91 10.43 13.65
N ARG A 186 -15.96 10.93 12.96
CA ARG A 186 -17.32 10.39 12.98
C ARG A 186 -17.53 9.06 12.26
N TYR A 187 -16.52 8.59 11.51
CA TYR A 187 -16.54 7.29 10.80
C TYR A 187 -15.51 6.29 11.38
N ARG A 188 -15.22 6.40 12.66
CA ARG A 188 -14.36 5.46 13.37
C ARG A 188 -15.18 4.38 14.05
#